data_bdefc2926f3365adb7800363768d8c65
#
_entry.id   bdefc2926f3365adb7800363768d8c65
#
_cell.length_a   1.000
_cell.length_b   1.000
_cell.length_c   1.000
_cell.angle_alpha   90.00
_cell.angle_beta   90.00
_cell.angle_gamma   90.00
#
_symmetry.space_group_name_H-M   'P 1'
#
loop_
_entity.id
_entity.type
_entity.pdbx_description
1 polymer ?
#
loop_
_entity_poly.entity_id
_entity_poly.type
_entity_poly.pdbx_seq_one_letter_code
_entity_poly.pdbx_strand_id
1 'polypeptide(L)'
;MSSEIDDAEWSAFIVQLETAEEEFVQGRPAAFQALWSHADDVTLCGGFGGVERGWKNVTDRLTWVSKKYSDGTRTREEISRMVGADFAYLVQTEVIRSRVASQAEPSNQELRATMVFRREADGWRIVHRHADSQMATRPPL
;
A
#
# COMPACT_ATOMS: atom_id res chain seq x y z
N MET A 1 -20.49 18.21 -13.17
CA MET A 1 -19.30 18.42 -12.73
C MET A 1 -18.57 17.27 -12.15
N SER A 2 -17.53 17.05 -12.74
CA SER A 2 -16.72 15.91 -12.43
C SER A 2 -16.04 15.98 -11.09
N SER A 3 -15.68 17.18 -10.59
CA SER A 3 -14.85 17.29 -9.40
C SER A 3 -15.50 16.76 -8.13
N GLU A 4 -16.78 17.01 -7.89
CA GLU A 4 -17.47 16.48 -6.72
C GLU A 4 -17.63 14.96 -6.78
N ILE A 5 -17.94 14.44 -7.98
CA ILE A 5 -18.05 13.00 -8.20
C ILE A 5 -16.69 12.34 -8.03
N ASP A 6 -15.63 12.95 -8.60
CA ASP A 6 -14.28 12.43 -8.50
C ASP A 6 -13.78 12.41 -7.06
N ASP A 7 -14.08 13.47 -6.28
CA ASP A 7 -13.73 13.52 -4.87
C ASP A 7 -14.47 12.44 -4.07
N ALA A 8 -15.75 12.21 -4.37
CA ALA A 8 -16.54 11.19 -3.70
C ALA A 8 -16.04 9.79 -4.03
N GLU A 9 -15.69 9.53 -5.29
CA GLU A 9 -15.13 8.24 -5.70
C GLU A 9 -13.77 7.99 -5.05
N TRP A 10 -12.91 9.01 -5.02
CA TRP A 10 -11.60 8.92 -4.37
C TRP A 10 -11.76 8.65 -2.87
N SER A 11 -12.64 9.41 -2.21
CA SER A 11 -12.86 9.23 -0.76
C SER A 11 -13.38 7.85 -0.44
N ALA A 12 -14.30 7.31 -1.25
CA ALA A 12 -14.80 5.96 -1.08
C ALA A 12 -13.70 4.92 -1.29
N PHE A 13 -12.84 5.12 -2.28
CA PHE A 13 -11.71 4.24 -2.55
C PHE A 13 -10.73 4.22 -1.38
N ILE A 14 -10.42 5.40 -0.80
CA ILE A 14 -9.50 5.49 0.34
C ILE A 14 -10.06 4.75 1.56
N VAL A 15 -11.37 4.82 1.80
CA VAL A 15 -12.00 4.05 2.89
C VAL A 15 -11.82 2.55 2.66
N GLN A 16 -12.03 2.08 1.42
CA GLN A 16 -11.80 0.66 1.08
C GLN A 16 -10.34 0.27 1.26
N LEU A 17 -9.42 1.16 0.86
CA LEU A 17 -7.99 0.93 0.98
C LEU A 17 -7.57 0.79 2.44
N GLU A 18 -8.05 1.66 3.32
CA GLU A 18 -7.77 1.59 4.75
C GLU A 18 -8.19 0.25 5.33
N THR A 19 -9.41 -0.19 5.04
CA THR A 19 -9.91 -1.47 5.52
C THR A 19 -9.09 -2.63 4.97
N ALA A 20 -8.77 -2.59 3.68
CA ALA A 20 -8.00 -3.65 3.02
C ALA A 20 -6.59 -3.77 3.59
N GLU A 21 -5.95 -2.64 3.88
CA GLU A 21 -4.61 -2.63 4.46
C GLU A 21 -4.60 -3.11 5.91
N GLU A 22 -5.65 -2.84 6.68
CA GLU A 22 -5.79 -3.41 8.02
C GLU A 22 -5.91 -4.94 7.95
N GLU A 23 -6.68 -5.48 7.02
CA GLU A 23 -6.78 -6.92 6.83
C GLU A 23 -5.44 -7.52 6.38
N PHE A 24 -4.71 -6.79 5.54
CA PHE A 24 -3.42 -7.24 5.03
C PHE A 24 -2.42 -7.49 6.18
N VAL A 25 -2.35 -6.59 7.15
CA VAL A 25 -1.43 -6.75 8.28
C VAL A 25 -1.92 -7.76 9.32
N GLN A 26 -3.11 -8.31 9.11
CA GLN A 26 -3.64 -9.43 9.89
C GLN A 26 -3.46 -10.76 9.15
N GLY A 27 -2.77 -10.74 8.01
CA GLY A 27 -2.48 -11.94 7.23
C GLY A 27 -3.54 -12.29 6.18
N ARG A 28 -4.45 -11.37 5.88
CA ARG A 28 -5.51 -11.57 4.90
C ARG A 28 -5.31 -10.62 3.71
N PRO A 29 -4.64 -11.07 2.62
CA PRO A 29 -4.24 -10.17 1.54
C PRO A 29 -5.32 -9.91 0.50
N ALA A 30 -6.39 -10.69 0.44
CA ALA A 30 -7.30 -10.71 -0.70
C ALA A 30 -7.94 -9.35 -1.00
N ALA A 31 -8.41 -8.62 0.03
CA ALA A 31 -9.04 -7.33 -0.16
C ALA A 31 -8.06 -6.29 -0.72
N PHE A 32 -6.83 -6.29 -0.22
CA PHE A 32 -5.79 -5.39 -0.72
C PHE A 32 -5.40 -5.73 -2.17
N GLN A 33 -5.23 -7.01 -2.47
CA GLN A 33 -4.94 -7.46 -3.84
C GLN A 33 -6.04 -7.04 -4.82
N ALA A 34 -7.30 -7.07 -4.38
CA ALA A 34 -8.43 -6.66 -5.24
C ALA A 34 -8.41 -5.17 -5.60
N LEU A 35 -7.74 -4.33 -4.82
CA LEU A 35 -7.66 -2.89 -5.09
C LEU A 35 -6.50 -2.51 -6.01
N TRP A 36 -5.66 -3.45 -6.38
CA TRP A 36 -4.61 -3.24 -7.36
C TRP A 36 -5.13 -3.39 -8.78
N SER A 37 -4.52 -2.67 -9.70
CA SER A 37 -4.67 -2.97 -11.13
C SER A 37 -4.04 -4.33 -11.41
N HIS A 38 -4.69 -5.14 -12.22
CA HIS A 38 -4.16 -6.45 -12.62
C HIS A 38 -3.40 -6.38 -13.96
N ALA A 39 -2.90 -5.20 -14.32
CA ALA A 39 -2.17 -4.99 -15.56
C ALA A 39 -0.70 -5.43 -15.43
N ASP A 40 -0.03 -5.49 -16.57
CA ASP A 40 1.38 -5.92 -16.64
C ASP A 40 2.35 -4.82 -16.20
N ASP A 41 1.89 -3.59 -16.02
CA ASP A 41 2.75 -2.45 -15.70
C ASP A 41 2.76 -2.07 -14.22
N VAL A 42 2.05 -2.81 -13.36
CA VAL A 42 2.09 -2.54 -11.92
C VAL A 42 3.46 -2.88 -11.35
N THR A 43 3.87 -2.14 -10.33
CA THR A 43 5.17 -2.33 -9.69
C THR A 43 5.07 -2.24 -8.18
N LEU A 44 5.92 -2.99 -7.48
CA LEU A 44 5.98 -3.02 -6.04
C LEU A 44 7.44 -3.07 -5.58
N CYS A 45 7.84 -2.05 -4.79
CA CYS A 45 9.07 -2.06 -4.02
C CYS A 45 8.64 -2.12 -2.56
N GLY A 46 8.59 -3.32 -2.00
CA GLY A 46 7.98 -3.52 -0.68
C GLY A 46 8.92 -3.25 0.48
N GLY A 47 8.36 -3.15 1.68
CA GLY A 47 9.09 -2.88 2.91
C GLY A 47 10.08 -3.97 3.31
N PHE A 48 9.94 -5.17 2.78
CA PHE A 48 10.90 -6.27 2.96
C PHE A 48 11.94 -6.34 1.83
N GLY A 49 11.97 -5.33 0.95
CA GLY A 49 12.94 -5.23 -0.13
C GLY A 49 12.44 -5.82 -1.45
N GLY A 50 13.30 -5.76 -2.45
CA GLY A 50 13.02 -6.29 -3.77
C GLY A 50 12.20 -5.36 -4.65
N VAL A 51 12.12 -5.73 -5.92
CA VAL A 51 11.33 -5.02 -6.93
C VAL A 51 10.54 -6.06 -7.71
N GLU A 52 9.22 -5.89 -7.78
CA GLU A 52 8.35 -6.77 -8.55
C GLU A 52 7.66 -5.95 -9.64
N ARG A 53 7.49 -6.53 -10.81
CA ARG A 53 6.76 -5.92 -11.91
C ARG A 53 5.76 -6.91 -12.49
N GLY A 54 4.57 -6.38 -12.84
CA GLY A 54 3.48 -7.16 -13.42
C GLY A 54 2.63 -7.82 -12.33
N TRP A 55 1.34 -8.00 -12.65
CA TRP A 55 0.38 -8.44 -11.64
C TRP A 55 0.74 -9.79 -11.01
N LYS A 56 1.18 -10.75 -11.82
CA LYS A 56 1.52 -12.07 -11.28
C LYS A 56 2.60 -11.98 -10.22
N ASN A 57 3.68 -11.27 -10.50
CA ASN A 57 4.79 -11.13 -9.56
C ASN A 57 4.39 -10.29 -8.35
N VAL A 58 3.63 -9.21 -8.58
CA VAL A 58 3.17 -8.35 -7.49
C VAL A 58 2.24 -9.11 -6.56
N THR A 59 1.24 -9.82 -7.09
CA THR A 59 0.29 -10.53 -6.23
C THR A 59 0.94 -11.68 -5.47
N ASP A 60 1.91 -12.39 -6.08
CA ASP A 60 2.66 -13.42 -5.38
C ASP A 60 3.47 -12.84 -4.22
N ARG A 61 4.10 -11.68 -4.43
CA ARG A 61 4.83 -10.99 -3.38
C ARG A 61 3.91 -10.51 -2.26
N LEU A 62 2.74 -9.97 -2.60
CA LEU A 62 1.76 -9.53 -1.60
C LEU A 62 1.30 -10.70 -0.73
N THR A 63 1.05 -11.85 -1.32
CA THR A 63 0.71 -13.05 -0.57
C THR A 63 1.84 -13.44 0.37
N TRP A 64 3.08 -13.43 -0.12
CA TRP A 64 4.26 -13.76 0.68
C TRP A 64 4.42 -12.79 1.86
N VAL A 65 4.27 -11.48 1.62
CA VAL A 65 4.41 -10.47 2.67
C VAL A 65 3.31 -10.63 3.72
N SER A 66 2.06 -10.83 3.29
CA SER A 66 0.93 -10.93 4.24
C SER A 66 1.12 -12.07 5.24
N LYS A 67 1.76 -13.15 4.82
CA LYS A 67 2.05 -14.29 5.70
C LYS A 67 3.08 -13.99 6.77
N LYS A 68 3.81 -12.87 6.65
CA LYS A 68 4.76 -12.43 7.66
C LYS A 68 4.07 -11.75 8.85
N TYR A 69 2.84 -11.29 8.67
CA TYR A 69 2.10 -10.54 9.68
C TYR A 69 1.05 -11.41 10.37
N SER A 70 0.90 -11.22 11.69
CA SER A 70 -0.22 -11.76 12.43
C SER A 70 -0.63 -10.75 13.51
N ASP A 71 -1.95 -10.67 13.76
CA ASP A 71 -2.53 -9.77 14.76
C ASP A 71 -2.10 -8.31 14.58
N GLY A 72 -1.95 -7.89 13.33
CA GLY A 72 -1.41 -6.59 13.01
C GLY A 72 -2.41 -5.46 13.17
N THR A 73 -1.88 -4.30 13.56
CA THR A 73 -2.56 -3.02 13.48
C THR A 73 -1.72 -2.07 12.67
N ARG A 74 -2.35 -1.08 12.07
CA ARG A 74 -1.68 -0.14 11.19
C ARG A 74 -2.21 1.26 11.43
N THR A 75 -1.29 2.22 11.53
CA THR A 75 -1.61 3.65 11.51
C THR A 75 -0.82 4.30 10.39
N ARG A 76 -1.31 5.43 9.90
CA ARG A 76 -0.59 6.20 8.89
C ARG A 76 -0.74 7.69 9.15
N GLU A 77 0.23 8.43 8.66
CA GLU A 77 0.19 9.87 8.60
C GLU A 77 0.38 10.29 7.15
N GLU A 78 -0.61 10.94 6.57
CA GLU A 78 -0.53 11.46 5.22
C GLU A 78 0.38 12.69 5.20
N ILE A 79 1.36 12.68 4.31
CA ILE A 79 2.29 13.79 4.13
C ILE A 79 1.85 14.68 2.97
N SER A 80 1.47 14.05 1.85
CA SER A 80 1.05 14.77 0.65
C SER A 80 0.22 13.86 -0.23
N ARG A 81 -0.70 14.46 -0.97
CA ARG A 81 -1.42 13.75 -2.03
C ARG A 81 -1.76 14.68 -3.16
N MET A 82 -1.95 14.11 -4.33
CA MET A 82 -2.49 14.80 -5.48
C MET A 82 -3.46 13.85 -6.19
N VAL A 83 -4.65 14.34 -6.49
CA VAL A 83 -5.68 13.56 -7.17
C VAL A 83 -6.02 14.28 -8.47
N GLY A 84 -5.68 13.66 -9.59
CA GLY A 84 -6.04 14.15 -10.92
C GLY A 84 -7.21 13.37 -11.50
N ALA A 85 -7.52 13.62 -12.76
CA ALA A 85 -8.63 12.94 -13.44
C ALA A 85 -8.34 11.44 -13.63
N ASP A 86 -7.08 11.10 -13.97
CA ASP A 86 -6.68 9.74 -14.35
C ASP A 86 -5.67 9.11 -13.42
N PHE A 87 -4.90 9.93 -12.69
CA PHE A 87 -3.84 9.47 -11.81
C PHE A 87 -3.90 10.22 -10.49
N ALA A 88 -3.46 9.56 -9.45
CA ALA A 88 -3.28 10.13 -8.13
C ALA A 88 -2.02 9.57 -7.49
N TYR A 89 -1.46 10.30 -6.52
CA TYR A 89 -0.42 9.76 -5.67
C TYR A 89 -0.69 10.09 -4.21
N LEU A 90 -0.08 9.31 -3.34
CA LEU A 90 -0.17 9.47 -1.90
C LEU A 90 1.21 9.21 -1.32
N VAL A 91 1.71 10.15 -0.52
CA VAL A 91 2.96 10.01 0.23
C VAL A 91 2.61 10.02 1.71
N GLN A 92 3.06 9.02 2.44
CA GLN A 92 2.70 8.86 3.83
C GLN A 92 3.79 8.13 4.61
N THR A 93 3.73 8.24 5.94
CA THR A 93 4.43 7.33 6.83
C THR A 93 3.42 6.34 7.38
N GLU A 94 3.88 5.13 7.68
CA GLU A 94 3.05 4.05 8.21
C GLU A 94 3.75 3.43 9.40
N VAL A 95 2.98 3.04 10.40
CA VAL A 95 3.48 2.20 11.50
C VAL A 95 2.63 0.95 11.52
N ILE A 96 3.26 -0.19 11.34
CA ILE A 96 2.63 -1.50 11.43
C ILE A 96 3.14 -2.15 12.72
N ARG A 97 2.22 -2.48 13.60
CA ARG A 97 2.54 -3.25 14.80
C ARG A 97 1.99 -4.65 14.64
N SER A 98 2.86 -5.63 14.64
CA SER A 98 2.44 -7.03 14.48
C SER A 98 3.52 -7.97 15.01
N ARG A 99 3.16 -9.23 15.10
CA ARG A 99 4.16 -10.29 15.19
C ARG A 99 4.61 -10.59 13.77
N VAL A 100 5.91 -10.44 13.52
CA VAL A 100 6.47 -10.66 12.19
C VAL A 100 7.14 -12.01 12.15
N ALA A 101 6.75 -12.85 11.18
CA ALA A 101 7.28 -14.20 10.99
C ALA A 101 7.18 -15.03 12.27
N SER A 102 8.30 -15.55 12.78
CA SER A 102 8.34 -16.43 13.96
C SER A 102 8.58 -15.69 15.27
N GLN A 103 8.52 -14.36 15.27
CA GLN A 103 8.74 -13.60 16.49
C GLN A 103 7.64 -13.84 17.52
N ALA A 104 8.02 -14.02 18.81
CA ALA A 104 7.07 -14.24 19.88
C ALA A 104 6.35 -12.96 20.29
N GLU A 105 7.04 -11.82 20.22
CA GLU A 105 6.53 -10.53 20.65
C GLU A 105 6.21 -9.64 19.47
N PRO A 106 5.16 -8.77 19.55
CA PRO A 106 4.90 -7.78 18.53
C PRO A 106 6.05 -6.79 18.42
N SER A 107 6.27 -6.28 17.22
CA SER A 107 7.23 -5.21 16.97
C SER A 107 6.60 -4.17 16.07
N ASN A 108 7.18 -2.97 16.07
CA ASN A 108 6.76 -1.89 15.19
C ASN A 108 7.66 -1.87 13.97
N GLN A 109 7.03 -1.79 12.79
CA GLN A 109 7.70 -1.52 11.53
C GLN A 109 7.27 -0.12 11.09
N GLU A 110 8.23 0.78 10.95
CA GLU A 110 7.97 2.14 10.46
C GLU A 110 8.39 2.22 9.00
N LEU A 111 7.51 2.76 8.16
CA LEU A 111 7.74 2.80 6.71
C LEU A 111 7.49 4.20 6.17
N ARG A 112 8.28 4.56 5.16
CA ARG A 112 7.96 5.63 4.23
C ARG A 112 7.31 4.97 3.03
N ALA A 113 6.16 5.47 2.60
CA ALA A 113 5.45 4.85 1.51
C ALA A 113 4.95 5.88 0.51
N THR A 114 5.12 5.57 -0.75
CA THR A 114 4.51 6.30 -1.86
C THR A 114 3.67 5.31 -2.65
N MET A 115 2.44 5.71 -2.96
CA MET A 115 1.55 4.92 -3.80
C MET A 115 1.09 5.76 -4.96
N VAL A 116 1.01 5.15 -6.13
CA VAL A 116 0.44 5.76 -7.33
C VAL A 116 -0.81 4.97 -7.70
N PHE A 117 -1.85 5.71 -8.05
CA PHE A 117 -3.15 5.14 -8.40
C PHE A 117 -3.51 5.58 -9.81
N ARG A 118 -4.25 4.73 -10.50
CA ARG A 118 -4.76 5.02 -11.84
C ARG A 118 -6.26 4.78 -11.84
N ARG A 119 -7.01 5.68 -12.50
CA ARG A 119 -8.44 5.46 -12.73
C ARG A 119 -8.59 4.53 -13.91
N GLU A 120 -9.20 3.39 -13.68
CA GLU A 120 -9.51 2.39 -14.69
C GLU A 120 -11.03 2.32 -14.88
N ALA A 121 -11.50 1.47 -15.80
CA ALA A 121 -12.92 1.39 -16.13
C ALA A 121 -13.80 1.07 -14.92
N ASP A 122 -13.29 0.29 -13.98
CA ASP A 122 -14.01 -0.14 -12.77
C ASP A 122 -13.65 0.69 -11.53
N GLY A 123 -12.94 1.81 -11.70
CA GLY A 123 -12.62 2.75 -10.62
C GLY A 123 -11.13 2.89 -10.38
N TRP A 124 -10.80 3.51 -9.25
CA TRP A 124 -9.41 3.70 -8.86
C TRP A 124 -8.73 2.37 -8.55
N ARG A 125 -7.47 2.23 -8.97
CA ARG A 125 -6.66 1.04 -8.68
C ARG A 125 -5.23 1.45 -8.35
N ILE A 126 -4.58 0.70 -7.49
CA ILE A 126 -3.17 0.87 -7.17
C ILE A 126 -2.35 0.37 -8.35
N VAL A 127 -1.40 1.16 -8.83
CA VAL A 127 -0.48 0.73 -9.89
C VAL A 127 0.97 0.68 -9.43
N HIS A 128 1.27 1.32 -8.30
CA HIS A 128 2.63 1.32 -7.74
C HIS A 128 2.59 1.53 -6.24
N ARG A 129 3.46 0.82 -5.54
CA ARG A 129 3.78 1.10 -4.14
C ARG A 129 5.28 0.95 -3.96
N HIS A 130 5.87 1.94 -3.31
CA HIS A 130 7.24 1.86 -2.81
C HIS A 130 7.21 2.16 -1.32
N ALA A 131 7.68 1.24 -0.51
CA ALA A 131 7.82 1.42 0.93
C ALA A 131 9.20 1.00 1.37
N ASP A 132 9.78 1.74 2.31
CA ASP A 132 11.03 1.37 2.93
C ASP A 132 11.06 1.86 4.38
N SER A 133 12.04 1.38 5.14
CA SER A 133 12.18 1.66 6.57
C SER A 133 13.25 2.70 6.88
N GLN A 134 13.71 3.48 5.89
CA GLN A 134 14.74 4.49 6.07
C GLN A 134 14.17 5.77 6.67
N MET A 135 13.72 5.71 7.93
CA MET A 135 13.06 6.84 8.59
C MET A 135 14.05 7.94 9.00
N ALA A 136 15.26 7.58 9.37
CA ALA A 136 16.26 8.54 9.79
C ALA A 136 17.07 9.05 8.61
N THR A 137 17.33 10.36 8.61
CA THR A 137 18.23 10.97 7.63
C THR A 137 19.64 10.42 7.84
N ARG A 138 20.30 10.05 6.75
CA ARG A 138 21.68 9.62 6.76
C ARG A 138 22.56 10.71 6.17
N PRO A 139 23.82 10.89 6.68
CA PRO A 139 24.76 11.77 6.02
C PRO A 139 25.12 11.21 4.64
N PRO A 140 25.48 12.08 3.68
CA PRO A 140 25.97 11.61 2.39
C PRO A 140 27.31 10.88 2.56
N LEU A 141 27.56 9.93 1.69
CA LEU A 141 28.79 9.14 1.69
C LEU A 141 29.95 9.95 1.12
#